data_ee47c5b3e0781ad65bc0ec0f02a8011d
#
_entry.id   ee47c5b3e0781ad65bc0ec0f02a8011d
#
_cell.length_a   1.000
_cell.length_b   1.000
_cell.length_c   1.000
_cell.angle_alpha   90.00
_cell.angle_beta   90.00
_cell.angle_gamma   90.00
#
_symmetry.space_group_name_H-M   'P 1'
#
loop_
_entity.id
_entity.type
_entity.pdbx_description
1 polymer ?
#
loop_
_entity_poly.entity_id
_entity_poly.type
_entity_poly.pdbx_seq_one_letter_code
_entity_poly.pdbx_strand_id
1 'polypeptide(L)'
;MSKIIGIDLGTSNSAAAAIEGGKAVIIPSAEGNSLGGKAFPSYVAFTKDGQLLIGEPARRQAVTNPEGTVFEAKRKMGTNFRYKINDKEYSPEQISAFILQKIKRDAEAYLGDKIEKAVIT
;
A
#
# COMPACT_ATOMS: atom_id res chain seq x y z
N MET A 1 -13.98 -3.59 19.29
CA MET A 1 -12.95 -4.62 19.44
C MET A 1 -11.96 -4.51 18.29
N SER A 2 -10.68 -4.53 18.60
CA SER A 2 -9.66 -4.46 17.55
C SER A 2 -9.50 -5.82 16.86
N LYS A 3 -9.00 -5.80 15.63
CA LYS A 3 -8.79 -7.01 14.83
C LYS A 3 -7.33 -7.11 14.42
N ILE A 4 -6.92 -8.32 14.09
CA ILE A 4 -5.60 -8.61 13.56
C ILE A 4 -5.78 -9.01 12.10
N ILE A 5 -4.96 -8.46 11.21
CA ILE A 5 -5.00 -8.81 9.80
C ILE A 5 -3.65 -9.38 9.36
N GLY A 6 -3.68 -10.17 8.30
CA GLY A 6 -2.48 -10.58 7.61
C GLY A 6 -2.25 -9.70 6.40
N ILE A 7 -1.02 -9.31 6.17
CA ILE A 7 -0.65 -8.50 5.01
C ILE A 7 0.48 -9.20 4.27
N ASP A 8 0.27 -9.42 2.97
CA ASP A 8 1.31 -9.84 2.06
C ASP A 8 1.82 -8.58 1.37
N LEU A 9 2.99 -8.10 1.79
CA LEU A 9 3.61 -6.91 1.21
C LEU A 9 4.46 -7.37 0.03
N GLY A 10 3.83 -7.44 -1.14
CA GLY A 10 4.51 -7.90 -2.35
C GLY A 10 5.26 -6.79 -3.07
N THR A 11 6.11 -7.19 -3.99
CA THR A 11 6.90 -6.25 -4.79
C THR A 11 6.02 -5.41 -5.72
N SER A 12 5.11 -6.06 -6.42
CA SER A 12 4.23 -5.39 -7.40
C SER A 12 2.84 -5.13 -6.84
N ASN A 13 2.33 -6.05 -6.03
CA ASN A 13 1.01 -5.95 -5.44
C ASN A 13 1.06 -6.43 -4.00
N SER A 14 0.20 -5.87 -3.18
CA SER A 14 0.05 -6.27 -1.79
C SER A 14 -1.38 -6.72 -1.56
N ALA A 15 -1.60 -7.53 -0.54
CA ALA A 15 -2.92 -8.04 -0.21
C ALA A 15 -3.10 -8.10 1.29
N ALA A 16 -4.34 -8.02 1.74
CA ALA A 16 -4.66 -8.12 3.15
C ALA A 16 -5.83 -9.09 3.35
N ALA A 17 -5.82 -9.77 4.49
CA ALA A 17 -6.88 -10.70 4.84
C ALA A 17 -7.17 -10.64 6.32
N ALA A 18 -8.42 -10.92 6.69
CA ALA A 18 -8.84 -11.03 8.07
C ALA A 18 -9.53 -12.39 8.27
N ILE A 19 -9.62 -12.82 9.52
CA ILE A 19 -10.38 -14.02 9.85
C ILE A 19 -11.77 -13.58 10.28
N GLU A 20 -12.78 -14.04 9.57
CA GLU A 20 -14.18 -13.81 9.91
C GLU A 20 -14.95 -15.13 9.87
N GLY A 21 -15.66 -15.43 10.93
CA GLY A 21 -16.43 -16.67 11.03
C GLY A 21 -15.57 -17.91 10.82
N GLY A 22 -14.32 -17.87 11.26
CA GLY A 22 -13.39 -19.00 11.11
C GLY A 22 -12.77 -19.13 9.74
N LYS A 23 -13.03 -18.18 8.85
CA LYS A 23 -12.50 -18.21 7.46
C LYS A 23 -11.66 -16.99 7.19
N ALA A 24 -10.62 -17.17 6.36
CA ALA A 24 -9.82 -16.05 5.86
C ALA A 24 -10.62 -15.31 4.79
N VAL A 25 -10.75 -13.99 4.95
CA VAL A 25 -11.48 -13.15 4.03
C VAL A 25 -10.51 -12.11 3.47
N ILE A 26 -10.37 -12.08 2.15
CA ILE A 26 -9.53 -11.07 1.49
C ILE A 26 -10.22 -9.72 1.58
N ILE A 27 -9.45 -8.72 2.01
CA ILE A 27 -9.95 -7.37 2.15
C ILE A 27 -9.71 -6.64 0.83
N PRO A 28 -10.76 -6.13 0.16
CA PRO A 28 -10.58 -5.40 -1.09
C PRO A 28 -10.01 -4.01 -0.84
N SER A 29 -9.31 -3.48 -1.84
CA SER A 29 -8.88 -2.08 -1.78
C SER A 29 -10.11 -1.18 -1.92
N ALA A 30 -10.02 0.03 -1.37
CA ALA A 30 -11.13 0.99 -1.45
C ALA A 30 -11.43 1.39 -2.89
N GLU A 31 -10.43 1.40 -3.76
CA GLU A 31 -10.61 1.71 -5.18
C GLU A 31 -11.24 0.58 -5.98
N GLY A 32 -11.12 -0.65 -5.49
CA GLY A 32 -11.89 -1.78 -6.00
C GLY A 32 -11.57 -2.27 -7.41
N ASN A 33 -10.53 -1.79 -8.05
CA ASN A 33 -10.38 -1.96 -9.49
C ASN A 33 -9.41 -3.00 -9.96
N SER A 34 -8.32 -3.21 -9.26
CA SER A 34 -7.26 -4.11 -9.71
C SER A 34 -7.56 -5.52 -9.29
N LEU A 35 -7.42 -6.46 -10.22
CA LEU A 35 -7.54 -7.90 -9.91
C LEU A 35 -8.81 -8.20 -9.10
N GLY A 36 -9.94 -7.62 -9.51
CA GLY A 36 -11.19 -7.81 -8.80
C GLY A 36 -11.25 -7.08 -7.46
N GLY A 37 -10.42 -6.08 -7.26
CA GLY A 37 -10.37 -5.32 -6.02
C GLY A 37 -9.66 -6.02 -4.88
N LYS A 38 -9.04 -7.16 -5.12
CA LYS A 38 -8.44 -7.98 -4.06
C LYS A 38 -6.96 -7.74 -3.84
N ALA A 39 -6.35 -6.87 -4.62
CA ALA A 39 -4.95 -6.55 -4.47
C ALA A 39 -4.76 -5.03 -4.48
N PHE A 40 -3.74 -4.61 -3.74
CA PHE A 40 -3.32 -3.21 -3.72
C PHE A 40 -2.06 -3.11 -4.57
N PRO A 41 -2.06 -2.33 -5.66
CA PRO A 41 -0.80 -2.10 -6.36
C PRO A 41 0.21 -1.48 -5.39
N SER A 42 1.42 -2.03 -5.36
CA SER A 42 2.48 -1.55 -4.46
C SER A 42 3.13 -0.30 -5.04
N TYR A 43 2.32 0.71 -5.30
CA TYR A 43 2.73 1.98 -5.92
C TYR A 43 2.46 3.13 -4.98
N VAL A 44 3.40 4.07 -4.93
CA VAL A 44 3.27 5.33 -4.19
C VAL A 44 3.68 6.45 -5.13
N ALA A 45 2.93 7.52 -5.18
CA ALA A 45 3.27 8.65 -6.04
C ALA A 45 3.01 9.96 -5.32
N PHE A 46 3.81 10.96 -5.70
CA PHE A 46 3.60 12.33 -5.27
C PHE A 46 3.37 13.17 -6.52
N THR A 47 2.27 13.90 -6.54
CA THR A 47 2.00 14.82 -7.63
C THR A 47 2.90 16.04 -7.52
N LYS A 48 2.94 16.86 -8.57
CA LYS A 48 3.79 18.05 -8.57
C LYS A 48 3.37 19.06 -7.49
N ASP A 49 2.10 19.07 -7.13
CA ASP A 49 1.60 19.93 -6.06
C ASP A 49 1.69 19.27 -4.68
N GLY A 50 2.38 18.13 -4.57
CA GLY A 50 2.68 17.51 -3.28
C GLY A 50 1.63 16.55 -2.76
N GLN A 51 0.64 16.19 -3.56
CA GLN A 51 -0.40 15.27 -3.15
C GLN A 51 0.12 13.83 -3.16
N LEU A 52 -0.17 13.07 -2.10
CA LEU A 52 0.27 11.68 -1.97
C LEU A 52 -0.82 10.74 -2.50
N LEU A 53 -0.42 9.87 -3.42
CA LEU A 53 -1.30 8.84 -3.99
C LEU A 53 -0.70 7.48 -3.67
N ILE A 54 -1.53 6.52 -3.29
CA ILE A 54 -1.09 5.17 -2.92
C ILE A 54 -2.00 4.15 -3.58
N GLY A 55 -1.41 3.11 -4.16
CA GLY A 55 -2.16 2.03 -4.77
C GLY A 55 -2.58 2.34 -6.19
N GLU A 56 -3.81 2.04 -6.55
CA GLU A 56 -4.31 2.19 -7.92
C GLU A 56 -4.21 3.61 -8.47
N PRO A 57 -4.56 4.66 -7.71
CA PRO A 57 -4.36 6.02 -8.21
C PRO A 57 -2.91 6.33 -8.56
N ALA A 58 -1.96 5.81 -7.78
CA ALA A 58 -0.55 6.00 -8.07
C ALA A 58 -0.14 5.25 -9.34
N ARG A 59 -0.59 4.02 -9.49
CA ARG A 59 -0.28 3.21 -10.66
C ARG A 59 -0.80 3.84 -11.95
N ARG A 60 -2.02 4.38 -11.90
CA ARG A 60 -2.65 4.96 -13.09
C ARG A 60 -1.90 6.14 -13.67
N GLN A 61 -1.25 6.95 -12.83
CA GLN A 61 -0.56 8.14 -13.30
C GLN A 61 0.96 7.90 -13.49
N ALA A 62 1.43 6.66 -13.35
CA ALA A 62 2.86 6.35 -13.42
C ALA A 62 3.48 6.75 -14.77
N VAL A 63 2.74 6.58 -15.87
CA VAL A 63 3.23 6.92 -17.21
C VAL A 63 3.39 8.43 -17.37
N THR A 64 2.47 9.21 -16.82
CA THR A 64 2.48 10.66 -16.94
C THR A 64 3.33 11.35 -15.89
N ASN A 65 3.67 10.65 -14.81
CA ASN A 65 4.47 11.20 -13.70
C ASN A 65 5.50 10.17 -13.23
N PRO A 66 6.41 9.73 -14.11
CA PRO A 66 7.37 8.69 -13.71
C PRO A 66 8.33 9.14 -12.62
N GLU A 67 8.69 10.44 -12.60
CA GLU A 67 9.64 10.93 -11.60
C GLU A 67 9.05 10.98 -10.19
N GLY A 68 7.73 11.12 -10.09
CA GLY A 68 7.04 11.17 -8.80
C GLY A 68 6.48 9.84 -8.35
N THR A 69 6.69 8.75 -9.12
CA THR A 69 6.08 7.46 -8.86
C THR A 69 7.12 6.44 -8.45
N VAL A 70 6.85 5.73 -7.36
CA VAL A 70 7.73 4.68 -6.86
C VAL A 70 6.96 3.36 -6.90
N PHE A 71 7.60 2.34 -7.45
CA PHE A 71 7.08 0.97 -7.43
C PHE A 71 8.24 0.02 -7.16
N GLU A 72 7.92 -1.18 -6.72
CA GLU A 72 8.93 -2.20 -6.38
C GLU A 72 9.91 -1.74 -5.29
N ALA A 73 9.47 -0.89 -4.38
CA ALA A 73 10.33 -0.40 -3.30
C ALA A 73 10.86 -1.54 -2.43
N LYS A 74 10.12 -2.63 -2.34
CA LYS A 74 10.54 -3.79 -1.56
C LYS A 74 11.91 -4.32 -2.00
N ARG A 75 12.24 -4.20 -3.28
CA ARG A 75 13.54 -4.67 -3.80
C ARG A 75 14.72 -3.86 -3.27
N LYS A 76 14.47 -2.65 -2.80
CA LYS A 76 15.51 -1.76 -2.28
C LYS A 76 15.57 -1.72 -0.75
N MET A 77 14.66 -2.44 -0.08
CA MET A 77 14.64 -2.43 1.38
C MET A 77 15.92 -3.04 1.93
N GLY A 78 16.41 -2.46 3.02
CA GLY A 78 17.67 -2.88 3.62
C GLY A 78 18.89 -2.26 2.96
N THR A 79 18.71 -1.37 1.98
CA THR A 79 19.81 -0.69 1.30
C THR A 79 19.83 0.78 1.67
N ASN A 80 20.85 1.50 1.19
CA ASN A 80 20.95 2.95 1.39
C ASN A 80 20.30 3.75 0.28
N PHE A 81 19.55 3.08 -0.59
CA PHE A 81 18.90 3.76 -1.70
C PHE A 81 17.91 4.82 -1.18
N ARG A 82 17.81 5.95 -1.88
CA ARG A 82 16.85 7.01 -1.55
C ARG A 82 16.13 7.46 -2.81
N TYR A 83 14.82 7.62 -2.68
CA TYR A 83 13.99 8.17 -3.75
C TYR A 83 13.91 9.68 -3.57
N LYS A 84 14.27 10.42 -4.60
CA LYS A 84 14.20 11.88 -4.57
C LYS A 84 12.96 12.35 -5.31
N ILE A 85 12.03 12.95 -4.59
CA ILE A 85 10.75 13.38 -5.15
C ILE A 85 10.41 14.75 -4.56
N ASN A 86 10.17 15.74 -5.44
CA ASN A 86 9.77 17.10 -5.03
C ASN A 86 10.71 17.67 -3.96
N ASP A 87 12.02 17.56 -4.17
CA ASP A 87 13.06 18.06 -3.28
C ASP A 87 13.12 17.38 -1.91
N LYS A 88 12.46 16.23 -1.78
CA LYS A 88 12.52 15.41 -0.56
C LYS A 88 13.09 14.05 -0.87
N GLU A 89 13.63 13.40 0.13
CA GLU A 89 14.16 12.05 0.01
C GLU A 89 13.36 11.08 0.87
N TYR A 90 13.12 9.90 0.32
CA TYR A 90 12.38 8.84 1.01
C TYR A 90 13.16 7.55 0.93
N SER A 91 13.23 6.83 2.04
CA SER A 91 13.80 5.49 2.05
C SER A 91 12.78 4.49 1.50
N PRO A 92 13.24 3.31 1.04
CA PRO A 92 12.30 2.25 0.65
C PRO A 92 11.36 1.87 1.80
N GLU A 93 11.83 1.91 3.04
CA GLU A 93 11.01 1.62 4.21
C GLU A 93 9.90 2.64 4.41
N GLN A 94 10.20 3.92 4.17
CA GLN A 94 9.17 4.97 4.26
C GLN A 94 8.11 4.80 3.17
N ILE A 95 8.51 4.44 1.95
CA ILE A 95 7.57 4.16 0.86
C ILE A 95 6.68 2.98 1.23
N SER A 96 7.28 1.91 1.77
CA SER A 96 6.53 0.73 2.18
C SER A 96 5.56 1.05 3.32
N ALA A 97 5.94 1.95 4.23
CA ALA A 97 5.06 2.39 5.31
C ALA A 97 3.81 3.09 4.77
N PHE A 98 3.94 3.88 3.72
CA PHE A 98 2.77 4.50 3.09
C PHE A 98 1.78 3.45 2.59
N ILE A 99 2.30 2.38 1.98
CA ILE A 99 1.46 1.28 1.49
C ILE A 99 0.75 0.61 2.67
N LEU A 100 1.46 0.34 3.76
CA LEU A 100 0.88 -0.29 4.94
C LEU A 100 -0.20 0.60 5.59
N GLN A 101 0.02 1.90 5.62
CA GLN A 101 -0.97 2.84 6.15
C GLN A 101 -2.25 2.83 5.31
N LYS A 102 -2.12 2.76 3.99
CA LYS A 102 -3.27 2.69 3.10
C LYS A 102 -4.03 1.40 3.33
N ILE A 103 -3.33 0.27 3.41
CA ILE A 103 -3.95 -1.03 3.67
C ILE A 103 -4.70 -1.01 5.00
N LYS A 104 -4.08 -0.47 6.04
CA LYS A 104 -4.72 -0.38 7.35
C LYS A 104 -6.01 0.43 7.27
N ARG A 105 -5.96 1.59 6.63
CA ARG A 105 -7.12 2.46 6.51
C ARG A 105 -8.26 1.80 5.74
N ASP A 106 -7.92 1.16 4.62
CA ASP A 106 -8.93 0.47 3.81
C ASP A 106 -9.52 -0.73 4.55
N ALA A 107 -8.69 -1.46 5.30
CA ALA A 107 -9.14 -2.59 6.09
C ALA A 107 -10.06 -2.15 7.22
N GLU A 108 -9.73 -1.07 7.91
CA GLU A 108 -10.57 -0.54 8.98
C GLU A 108 -11.93 -0.11 8.44
N ALA A 109 -11.94 0.53 7.28
CA ALA A 109 -13.21 0.95 6.65
C ALA A 109 -14.05 -0.26 6.24
N TYR A 110 -13.41 -1.29 5.68
CA TYR A 110 -14.11 -2.49 5.22
C TYR A 110 -14.67 -3.29 6.38
N LEU A 111 -13.88 -3.47 7.44
CA LEU A 111 -14.27 -4.30 8.60
C LEU A 111 -15.15 -3.55 9.60
N GLY A 112 -15.14 -2.22 9.55
CA GLY A 112 -15.87 -1.40 10.51
C GLY A 112 -15.28 -1.47 11.91
N ASP A 113 -13.97 -1.70 12.03
CA ASP A 113 -13.31 -1.92 13.31
C ASP A 113 -11.86 -1.47 13.21
N LYS A 114 -11.24 -1.18 14.34
CA LYS A 114 -9.85 -0.79 14.39
C LYS A 114 -8.93 -1.99 14.17
N ILE A 115 -7.83 -1.75 13.47
CA ILE A 115 -6.76 -2.71 13.30
C ILE A 115 -5.59 -2.26 14.14
N GLU A 116 -5.23 -3.06 15.13
CA GLU A 116 -4.10 -2.73 16.02
C GLU A 116 -2.88 -3.58 15.77
N LYS A 117 -3.04 -4.72 15.10
CA LYS A 117 -1.95 -5.66 14.85
C LYS A 117 -2.05 -6.23 13.46
N ALA A 118 -0.90 -6.50 12.88
CA ALA A 118 -0.82 -7.14 11.58
C ALA A 118 0.35 -8.12 11.55
N VAL A 119 0.16 -9.22 10.83
CA VAL A 119 1.25 -10.13 10.49
C VAL A 119 1.64 -9.81 9.05
N ILE A 120 2.87 -9.40 8.84
CA ILE A 120 3.35 -8.93 7.54
C ILE A 120 4.36 -9.94 6.99
N THR A 121 4.15 -10.37 5.75
CA THR A 121 5.06 -11.27 5.08
C THR A 121 5.63 -10.65 3.81
#